data_7b9a273211d975e3516ed45461c46b56
#
_entry.id   7b9a273211d975e3516ed45461c46b56
#
_cell.length_a   1.000
_cell.length_b   1.000
_cell.length_c   1.000
_cell.angle_alpha   90.00
_cell.angle_beta   90.00
_cell.angle_gamma   90.00
#
_symmetry.space_group_name_H-M   'P 1'
#
loop_
_entity.id
_entity.type
_entity.pdbx_description
1 polymer ?
#
loop_
_entity_poly.entity_id
_entity_poly.type
_entity_poly.pdbx_seq_one_letter_code
_entity_poly.pdbx_strand_id
1 'polypeptide(L)'
;MYKRVLLKLSGESLGGHEGKGLDTASLQAYAEEIAAAAKAGLQIAIVNGGGNIFRGLQGVGKGFDRVDGDKMGMLATVINSLALSMFIKEQGVNAQVFTATPMEPVAKYYMRDDAVKVMEEGGVALI
;
A
#
# COMPACT_ATOMS: atom_id res chain seq x y z
N MET A 1 -24.92 1.94 -3.99
CA MET A 1 -23.84 1.39 -3.13
C MET A 1 -22.70 0.91 -4.02
N TYR A 2 -21.49 1.23 -3.64
CA TYR A 2 -20.32 0.81 -4.42
C TYR A 2 -20.01 -0.67 -4.17
N LYS A 3 -19.65 -1.39 -5.23
CA LYS A 3 -19.20 -2.78 -5.13
C LYS A 3 -17.68 -2.86 -5.12
N ARG A 4 -17.03 -1.90 -5.75
CA ARG A 4 -15.57 -1.86 -5.87
C ARG A 4 -15.10 -0.43 -5.66
N VAL A 5 -14.07 -0.27 -4.84
CA VAL A 5 -13.52 1.05 -4.53
C VAL A 5 -11.99 1.03 -4.64
N LEU A 6 -11.45 2.17 -4.98
CA LEU A 6 -10.02 2.43 -4.89
C LEU A 6 -9.80 3.35 -3.70
N LEU A 7 -9.15 2.84 -2.68
CA LEU A 7 -8.86 3.60 -1.47
C LEU A 7 -7.45 4.18 -1.58
N LYS A 8 -7.35 5.49 -1.43
CA LYS A 8 -6.07 6.17 -1.45
C LYS A 8 -5.68 6.55 -0.02
N LEU A 9 -4.52 6.07 0.43
CA LEU A 9 -3.98 6.38 1.75
C LEU A 9 -2.70 7.20 1.60
N SER A 10 -2.57 8.25 2.41
CA SER A 10 -1.31 8.97 2.45
C SER A 10 -0.28 8.16 3.22
N GLY A 11 1.00 8.27 2.84
CA GLY A 11 2.05 7.57 3.59
C GLY A 11 2.13 8.03 5.03
N GLU A 12 1.90 9.32 5.29
CA GLU A 12 1.93 9.88 6.63
C GLU A 12 0.92 9.20 7.56
N SER A 13 -0.22 8.76 7.03
CA SER A 13 -1.24 8.04 7.82
C SER A 13 -0.69 6.76 8.44
N LEU A 14 0.29 6.15 7.82
CA LEU A 14 0.91 4.90 8.30
C LEU A 14 2.06 5.16 9.26
N GLY A 15 2.46 6.41 9.40
CA GLY A 15 3.54 6.84 10.30
C GLY A 15 3.09 7.25 11.69
N GLY A 16 1.79 7.12 11.96
CA GLY A 16 1.23 7.45 13.26
C GLY A 16 1.22 8.94 13.54
N HIS A 17 1.36 9.29 14.81
CA HIS A 17 1.25 10.67 15.28
C HIS A 17 2.28 11.61 14.65
N GLU A 18 3.49 11.12 14.43
CA GLU A 18 4.57 11.92 13.84
C GLU A 18 4.58 11.91 12.31
N GLY A 19 3.84 11.00 11.70
CA GLY A 19 3.79 10.86 10.25
C GLY A 19 5.08 10.31 9.64
N LYS A 20 5.93 9.67 10.43
CA LYS A 20 7.23 9.15 10.00
C LYS A 20 7.36 7.67 10.31
N GLY A 21 8.03 6.94 9.40
CA GLY A 21 8.25 5.52 9.54
C GLY A 21 6.95 4.73 9.50
N LEU A 22 6.94 3.58 10.12
CA LEU A 22 5.79 2.69 10.20
C LEU A 22 5.32 2.58 11.64
N ASP A 23 4.05 2.91 11.86
CA ASP A 23 3.43 2.84 13.17
C ASP A 23 2.51 1.61 13.22
N THR A 24 2.85 0.64 14.06
CA THR A 24 2.11 -0.63 14.09
C THR A 24 0.66 -0.44 14.53
N ALA A 25 0.38 0.49 15.44
CA ALA A 25 -1.00 0.76 15.86
C ALA A 25 -1.84 1.31 14.71
N SER A 26 -1.27 2.21 13.90
CA SER A 26 -1.95 2.75 12.72
C SER A 26 -2.18 1.67 11.67
N LEU A 27 -1.18 0.85 11.39
CA LEU A 27 -1.30 -0.27 10.46
C LEU A 27 -2.39 -1.23 10.90
N GLN A 28 -2.42 -1.56 12.19
CA GLN A 28 -3.43 -2.45 12.75
C GLN A 28 -4.84 -1.86 12.59
N ALA A 29 -5.01 -0.58 12.90
CA ALA A 29 -6.31 0.08 12.81
C ALA A 29 -6.82 0.11 11.37
N TYR A 30 -5.98 0.48 10.41
CA TYR A 30 -6.37 0.47 9.00
C TYR A 30 -6.68 -0.95 8.52
N ALA A 31 -5.85 -1.92 8.89
CA ALA A 31 -6.05 -3.30 8.46
C ALA A 31 -7.37 -3.86 8.98
N GLU A 32 -7.74 -3.56 10.21
CA GLU A 32 -9.01 -4.02 10.79
C GLU A 32 -10.20 -3.48 10.01
N GLU A 33 -10.20 -2.19 9.70
CA GLU A 33 -11.29 -1.56 8.95
C GLU A 33 -11.37 -2.08 7.52
N ILE A 34 -10.23 -2.20 6.85
CA ILE A 34 -10.17 -2.68 5.46
C ILE A 34 -10.63 -4.14 5.40
N ALA A 35 -10.15 -4.97 6.31
CA ALA A 35 -10.52 -6.38 6.34
C ALA A 35 -12.01 -6.56 6.63
N ALA A 36 -12.57 -5.77 7.54
CA ALA A 36 -13.99 -5.83 7.85
C ALA A 36 -14.84 -5.49 6.62
N ALA A 37 -14.45 -4.46 5.87
CA ALA A 37 -15.15 -4.07 4.65
C ALA A 37 -15.04 -5.15 3.57
N ALA A 38 -13.86 -5.75 3.40
CA ALA A 38 -13.66 -6.83 2.44
C ALA A 38 -14.51 -8.05 2.80
N LYS A 39 -14.55 -8.42 4.06
CA LYS A 39 -15.37 -9.54 4.54
C LYS A 39 -16.87 -9.29 4.34
N ALA A 40 -17.27 -8.03 4.34
CA ALA A 40 -18.66 -7.64 4.09
C ALA A 40 -19.01 -7.62 2.59
N GLY A 41 -18.06 -7.93 1.72
CA GLY A 41 -18.30 -8.07 0.29
C GLY A 41 -17.82 -6.90 -0.57
N LEU A 42 -17.23 -5.87 0.02
CA LEU A 42 -16.67 -4.76 -0.75
C LEU A 42 -15.36 -5.18 -1.40
N GLN A 43 -15.22 -4.93 -2.69
CA GLN A 43 -13.97 -5.17 -3.40
C GLN A 43 -13.08 -3.93 -3.27
N ILE A 44 -11.86 -4.13 -2.78
CA ILE A 44 -10.99 -3.01 -2.40
C ILE A 44 -9.63 -3.12 -3.08
N ALA A 45 -9.25 -2.06 -3.76
CA ALA A 45 -7.87 -1.83 -4.17
C ALA A 45 -7.35 -0.64 -3.37
N ILE A 46 -6.06 -0.66 -3.04
CA ILE A 46 -5.43 0.39 -2.24
C ILE A 46 -4.23 0.94 -2.98
N VAL A 47 -4.11 2.26 -3.03
CA VAL A 47 -2.86 2.93 -3.38
C VAL A 47 -2.43 3.75 -2.19
N ASN A 48 -1.14 3.75 -1.88
CA ASN A 48 -0.62 4.53 -0.77
C ASN A 48 0.59 5.35 -1.21
N GLY A 49 0.83 6.45 -0.51
CA GLY A 49 2.02 7.24 -0.70
C GLY A 49 3.20 6.69 0.10
N GLY A 50 4.35 7.30 -0.05
CA GLY A 50 5.57 6.91 0.65
C GLY A 50 6.17 8.01 1.52
N GLY A 51 5.42 9.08 1.77
CA GLY A 51 5.95 10.27 2.44
C GLY A 51 6.39 10.08 3.89
N ASN A 52 5.93 9.02 4.53
CA ASN A 52 6.38 8.66 5.87
C ASN A 52 7.81 8.10 5.87
N ILE A 53 8.29 7.66 4.71
CA ILE A 53 9.62 7.05 4.57
C ILE A 53 10.54 7.97 3.79
N PHE A 54 10.11 8.43 2.61
CA PHE A 54 10.95 9.30 1.79
C PHE A 54 10.11 10.19 0.89
N ARG A 55 10.53 11.45 0.75
CA ARG A 55 9.96 12.38 -0.21
C ARG A 55 11.06 12.85 -1.16
N GLY A 56 10.90 12.52 -2.45
CA GLY A 56 11.89 12.87 -3.47
C GLY A 56 12.16 14.38 -3.54
N LEU A 57 11.12 15.20 -3.46
CA LEU A 57 11.27 16.67 -3.50
C LEU A 57 12.06 17.18 -2.30
N GLN A 58 11.89 16.59 -1.14
CA GLN A 58 12.63 16.99 0.06
C GLN A 58 14.08 16.55 0.03
N GLY A 59 14.38 15.49 -0.74
CA GLY A 59 15.74 15.03 -0.93
C GLY A 59 16.56 15.91 -1.87
N VAL A 60 15.90 16.62 -2.77
CA VAL A 60 16.58 17.56 -3.69
C VAL A 60 17.22 18.67 -2.88
N GLY A 61 18.50 18.94 -3.13
CA GLY A 61 19.27 19.91 -2.35
C GLY A 61 19.94 19.33 -1.12
N LYS A 62 19.66 18.07 -0.78
CA LYS A 62 20.33 17.35 0.30
C LYS A 62 21.23 16.23 -0.22
N GLY A 63 21.67 16.37 -1.47
CA GLY A 63 22.54 15.38 -2.09
C GLY A 63 21.81 14.35 -2.92
N PHE A 64 20.48 14.40 -2.98
CA PHE A 64 19.70 13.44 -3.77
C PHE A 64 19.33 14.03 -5.12
N ASP A 65 19.58 13.27 -6.17
CA ASP A 65 19.09 13.57 -7.50
C ASP A 65 17.57 13.34 -7.55
N ARG A 66 16.85 14.20 -8.28
CA ARG A 66 15.38 14.13 -8.37
C ARG A 66 14.91 12.77 -8.90
N VAL A 67 15.59 12.26 -9.96
CA VAL A 67 15.20 10.99 -10.59
C VAL A 67 15.41 9.84 -9.63
N ASP A 68 16.57 9.79 -8.97
CA ASP A 68 16.84 8.74 -8.00
C ASP A 68 15.96 8.89 -6.75
N GLY A 69 15.70 10.12 -6.33
CA GLY A 69 14.77 10.39 -5.24
C GLY A 69 13.35 9.89 -5.54
N ASP A 70 12.90 10.06 -6.78
CA ASP A 70 11.59 9.55 -7.20
C ASP A 70 11.54 8.02 -7.17
N LYS A 71 12.64 7.36 -7.54
CA LYS A 71 12.74 5.90 -7.41
C LYS A 71 12.67 5.45 -5.95
N MET A 72 13.33 6.18 -5.07
CA MET A 72 13.29 5.91 -3.63
C MET A 72 11.87 6.11 -3.09
N GLY A 73 11.20 7.15 -3.54
CA GLY A 73 9.80 7.40 -3.17
C GLY A 73 8.88 6.29 -3.65
N MET A 74 9.09 5.79 -4.84
CA MET A 74 8.32 4.65 -5.36
C MET A 74 8.56 3.40 -4.50
N LEU A 75 9.81 3.11 -4.16
CA LEU A 75 10.14 1.98 -3.29
C LEU A 75 9.52 2.14 -1.89
N ALA A 76 9.43 3.37 -1.41
CA ALA A 76 8.78 3.65 -0.13
C ALA A 76 7.31 3.23 -0.15
N THR A 77 6.61 3.42 -1.29
CA THR A 77 5.22 2.96 -1.42
C THR A 77 5.14 1.44 -1.36
N VAL A 78 6.12 0.74 -1.89
CA VAL A 78 6.18 -0.72 -1.85
C VAL A 78 6.38 -1.20 -0.41
N ILE A 79 7.25 -0.54 0.34
CA ILE A 79 7.45 -0.85 1.77
C ILE A 79 6.12 -0.72 2.52
N ASN A 80 5.41 0.39 2.32
CA ASN A 80 4.13 0.62 2.97
C ASN A 80 3.09 -0.44 2.58
N SER A 81 3.04 -0.80 1.30
CA SER A 81 2.11 -1.82 0.82
C SER A 81 2.41 -3.18 1.43
N LEU A 82 3.68 -3.55 1.51
CA LEU A 82 4.08 -4.82 2.14
C LEU A 82 3.69 -4.84 3.61
N ALA A 83 3.96 -3.75 4.32
CA ALA A 83 3.62 -3.66 5.74
C ALA A 83 2.11 -3.79 5.94
N LEU A 84 1.32 -3.00 5.21
CA LEU A 84 -0.14 -3.03 5.34
C LEU A 84 -0.71 -4.41 4.95
N SER A 85 -0.16 -5.04 3.91
CA SER A 85 -0.62 -6.35 3.47
C SER A 85 -0.44 -7.42 4.56
N MET A 86 0.65 -7.36 5.31
CA MET A 86 0.88 -8.29 6.41
C MET A 86 -0.19 -8.17 7.49
N PHE A 87 -0.54 -6.93 7.86
CA PHE A 87 -1.58 -6.69 8.87
C PHE A 87 -2.97 -7.10 8.37
N ILE A 88 -3.25 -6.90 7.07
CA ILE A 88 -4.52 -7.34 6.48
C ILE A 88 -4.62 -8.87 6.50
N LYS A 89 -3.54 -9.58 6.14
CA LYS A 89 -3.53 -11.04 6.17
C LYS A 89 -3.76 -11.59 7.57
N GLU A 90 -3.25 -10.92 8.59
CA GLU A 90 -3.49 -11.31 9.98
C GLU A 90 -4.96 -11.23 10.36
N GLN A 91 -5.75 -10.43 9.65
CA GLN A 91 -7.18 -10.33 9.84
C GLN A 91 -7.96 -11.44 9.11
N GLY A 92 -7.26 -12.35 8.46
CA GLY A 92 -7.89 -13.45 7.73
C GLY A 92 -8.36 -13.11 6.33
N VAL A 93 -7.87 -12.00 5.75
CA VAL A 93 -8.19 -11.57 4.39
C VAL A 93 -6.93 -11.66 3.54
N ASN A 94 -7.05 -12.22 2.33
CA ASN A 94 -5.93 -12.25 1.41
C ASN A 94 -5.56 -10.83 0.97
N ALA A 95 -4.28 -10.58 0.77
CA ALA A 95 -3.79 -9.29 0.30
C ALA A 95 -2.61 -9.54 -0.64
N GLN A 96 -2.62 -8.89 -1.80
CA GLN A 96 -1.55 -9.02 -2.78
C GLN A 96 -1.02 -7.64 -3.14
N VAL A 97 0.29 -7.49 -3.05
CA VAL A 97 0.98 -6.27 -3.48
C VAL A 97 1.36 -6.42 -4.95
N PHE A 98 1.05 -5.38 -5.72
CA PHE A 98 1.39 -5.29 -7.14
C PHE A 98 2.27 -4.08 -7.38
N THR A 99 3.22 -4.20 -8.29
CA THR A 99 4.11 -3.10 -8.66
C THR A 99 4.15 -2.94 -10.17
N ALA A 100 4.30 -1.69 -10.62
CA ALA A 100 4.43 -1.39 -12.05
C ALA A 100 5.83 -1.72 -12.56
N THR A 101 6.81 -1.74 -11.69
CA THR A 101 8.18 -2.14 -12.02
C THR A 101 8.35 -3.59 -11.61
N PRO A 102 8.83 -4.48 -12.49
CA PRO A 102 9.04 -5.88 -12.12
C PRO A 102 10.03 -5.99 -10.95
N MET A 103 9.61 -6.66 -9.88
CA MET A 103 10.47 -6.91 -8.73
C MET A 103 10.09 -8.21 -8.00
N GLU A 104 9.60 -9.18 -8.73
CA GLU A 104 9.35 -10.49 -8.14
C GLU A 104 10.66 -11.11 -7.66
N PRO A 105 10.66 -11.81 -6.52
CA PRO A 105 9.48 -12.26 -5.77
C PRO A 105 9.00 -11.30 -4.68
N VAL A 106 9.48 -10.06 -4.62
CA VAL A 106 9.08 -9.09 -3.59
C VAL A 106 7.60 -8.74 -3.70
N ALA A 107 7.14 -8.46 -4.92
CA ALA A 107 5.75 -8.14 -5.20
C ALA A 107 5.44 -8.60 -6.61
N LYS A 108 4.16 -8.82 -6.89
CA LYS A 108 3.74 -9.29 -8.20
C LYS A 108 3.73 -8.14 -9.20
N TYR A 109 4.15 -8.40 -10.44
CA TYR A 109 4.04 -7.41 -11.50
C TYR A 109 2.58 -7.12 -11.77
N TYR A 110 2.23 -5.83 -11.86
CA TYR A 110 0.83 -5.43 -12.00
C TYR A 110 0.28 -5.84 -13.36
N MET A 111 -0.80 -6.61 -13.30
CA MET A 111 -1.67 -6.91 -14.44
C MET A 111 -3.10 -6.68 -13.95
N ARG A 112 -3.86 -5.90 -14.71
CA ARG A 112 -5.23 -5.56 -14.31
C ARG A 112 -6.06 -6.79 -13.94
N ASP A 113 -6.01 -7.82 -14.75
CA ASP A 113 -6.83 -9.01 -14.53
C ASP A 113 -6.44 -9.76 -13.26
N ASP A 114 -5.16 -9.75 -12.91
CA ASP A 114 -4.70 -10.36 -11.66
C ASP A 114 -5.22 -9.59 -10.45
N ALA A 115 -5.20 -8.26 -10.50
CA ALA A 115 -5.72 -7.43 -9.42
C ALA A 115 -7.23 -7.61 -9.27
N VAL A 116 -7.95 -7.64 -10.38
CA VAL A 116 -9.40 -7.88 -10.37
C VAL A 116 -9.72 -9.24 -9.76
N LYS A 117 -8.95 -10.27 -10.12
CA LYS A 117 -9.15 -11.61 -9.58
C LYS A 117 -8.98 -11.63 -8.06
N VAL A 118 -7.95 -10.97 -7.54
CA VAL A 118 -7.75 -10.88 -6.09
C VAL A 118 -8.97 -10.27 -5.42
N MET A 119 -9.49 -9.18 -5.96
CA MET A 119 -10.66 -8.50 -5.40
C MET A 119 -11.93 -9.35 -5.50
N GLU A 120 -12.12 -10.03 -6.63
CA GLU A 120 -13.30 -10.89 -6.83
C GLU A 120 -13.30 -12.09 -5.89
N GLU A 121 -12.12 -12.54 -5.48
CA GLU A 121 -11.96 -13.64 -4.53
C GLU A 121 -12.00 -13.20 -3.07
N GLY A 122 -12.33 -11.95 -2.82
CA GLY A 122 -12.47 -11.42 -1.46
C GLY A 122 -11.20 -10.86 -0.87
N GLY A 123 -10.12 -10.79 -1.65
CA GLY A 123 -8.86 -10.24 -1.20
C GLY A 123 -8.75 -8.74 -1.45
N VAL A 124 -7.66 -8.16 -1.01
CA VAL A 124 -7.35 -6.74 -1.19
C VAL A 124 -6.13 -6.63 -2.11
N ALA A 125 -6.25 -5.79 -3.13
CA ALA A 125 -5.15 -5.51 -4.06
C ALA A 125 -4.48 -4.20 -3.65
N LEU A 126 -3.19 -4.26 -3.33
CA LEU A 126 -2.40 -3.06 -3.02
C LEU A 126 -1.52 -2.78 -4.23
N ILE A 127 -1.67 -1.59 -4.80
CA ILE A 127 -1.07 -1.26 -6.11
C ILE A 127 -0.04 -0.15 -5.97
#